data_90dd67d7334bb4b7f415f83bea5be258
#
_entry.id   90dd67d7334bb4b7f415f83bea5be258
#
_cell.length_a   1.000
_cell.length_b   1.000
_cell.length_c   1.000
_cell.angle_alpha   90.00
_cell.angle_beta   90.00
_cell.angle_gamma   90.00
#
_symmetry.space_group_name_H-M   'P 1'
#
loop_
_entity.id
_entity.type
_entity.pdbx_description
1 polymer ?
#
loop_
_entity_poly.entity_id
_entity_poly.type
_entity_poly.pdbx_seq_one_letter_code
_entity_poly.pdbx_strand_id
1 'polypeptide(L)'
;MKKISALLFLVILLFCSCHKEEENISLTIKFTHNWNGVPVTNQDFNTFKFTTANGENISIERLRYLISNISLAEESANNHFLIDVGKNAENLFPIKDVLSNNNKLTFTFGLTDSENIDGSYQDLNSVNFNVPGMLGGGYHYMQFDGKYKDTNNQDANFNYHVIRAVDTSDPTNLKFEDTSFTVDLGIIEIKNNTTIEISMNIAEWFTNPNTWDLNVLNTVLMPNFEAQKQMSANGKTVFRVGEINP
;
A
#
# COMPACT_ATOMS: atom_id res chain seq x y z
N MET A 1 9.02 88.10 -4.72
CA MET A 1 9.22 86.92 -3.92
C MET A 1 8.21 85.87 -4.39
N LYS A 2 8.61 84.91 -5.22
CA LYS A 2 7.73 83.81 -5.77
C LYS A 2 7.89 82.58 -4.90
N LYS A 3 6.79 82.10 -4.32
CA LYS A 3 6.73 80.85 -3.57
C LYS A 3 6.57 79.69 -4.57
N ILE A 4 7.54 78.81 -4.64
CA ILE A 4 7.48 77.58 -5.41
C ILE A 4 6.88 76.53 -4.48
N SER A 5 5.65 76.05 -4.82
CA SER A 5 4.98 75.02 -4.12
C SER A 5 5.41 73.67 -4.77
N ALA A 6 6.22 72.90 -4.06
CA ALA A 6 6.61 71.52 -4.51
C ALA A 6 5.50 70.57 -4.21
N LEU A 7 4.81 70.06 -5.24
CA LEU A 7 3.80 69.02 -5.16
C LEU A 7 4.53 67.69 -5.16
N LEU A 8 4.62 67.06 -3.97
CA LEU A 8 5.18 65.71 -3.78
C LEU A 8 4.15 64.69 -4.22
N PHE A 9 4.37 64.12 -5.41
CA PHE A 9 3.50 63.02 -5.93
C PHE A 9 3.94 61.71 -5.28
N LEU A 10 3.22 61.27 -4.21
CA LEU A 10 3.44 60.02 -3.55
C LEU A 10 2.79 58.90 -4.40
N VAL A 11 3.60 58.25 -5.23
CA VAL A 11 3.16 57.05 -5.99
C VAL A 11 3.15 55.90 -5.01
N ILE A 12 1.97 55.55 -4.50
CA ILE A 12 1.72 54.32 -3.75
C ILE A 12 1.65 53.18 -4.79
N LEU A 13 2.75 52.45 -4.96
CA LEU A 13 2.77 51.20 -5.67
C LEU A 13 2.01 50.16 -4.81
N LEU A 14 0.74 49.97 -5.11
CA LEU A 14 -0.04 48.83 -4.62
C LEU A 14 0.56 47.60 -5.29
N PHE A 15 1.49 46.94 -4.61
CA PHE A 15 1.82 45.57 -4.88
C PHE A 15 0.57 44.73 -4.54
N CYS A 16 -0.34 44.53 -5.51
CA CYS A 16 -1.28 43.44 -5.47
C CYS A 16 -0.45 42.15 -5.53
N SER A 17 0.02 41.72 -4.38
CA SER A 17 0.45 40.32 -4.22
C SER A 17 -0.82 39.50 -4.42
N CYS A 18 -0.99 38.96 -5.61
CA CYS A 18 -1.98 37.94 -5.88
C CYS A 18 -1.47 36.68 -5.14
N HIS A 19 -1.73 36.62 -3.85
CA HIS A 19 -1.65 35.37 -3.12
C HIS A 19 -2.80 34.54 -3.68
N LYS A 20 -2.47 33.57 -4.52
CA LYS A 20 -3.43 32.54 -4.90
C LYS A 20 -3.68 31.78 -3.60
N GLU A 21 -4.83 32.00 -2.98
CA GLU A 21 -5.23 31.19 -1.83
C GLU A 21 -5.25 29.74 -2.34
N GLU A 22 -4.47 28.88 -1.71
CA GLU A 22 -4.52 27.45 -1.99
C GLU A 22 -5.87 26.96 -1.51
N GLU A 23 -6.70 26.49 -2.44
CA GLU A 23 -8.02 25.95 -2.11
C GLU A 23 -7.85 24.57 -1.47
N ASN A 24 -8.51 24.34 -0.34
CA ASN A 24 -8.67 23.02 0.22
C ASN A 24 -9.58 22.19 -0.69
N ILE A 25 -9.09 21.06 -1.12
CA ILE A 25 -9.78 20.16 -2.03
C ILE A 25 -10.07 18.82 -1.36
N SER A 26 -11.05 18.12 -1.88
CA SER A 26 -11.32 16.72 -1.54
C SER A 26 -10.89 15.82 -2.67
N LEU A 27 -10.33 14.66 -2.36
CA LEU A 27 -10.01 13.64 -3.33
C LEU A 27 -10.34 12.24 -2.81
N THR A 28 -10.35 11.27 -3.69
CA THR A 28 -10.58 9.87 -3.33
C THR A 28 -9.41 9.02 -3.85
N ILE A 29 -8.83 8.19 -2.99
CA ILE A 29 -7.90 7.15 -3.40
C ILE A 29 -8.69 5.87 -3.61
N LYS A 30 -8.50 5.22 -4.76
CA LYS A 30 -9.12 3.96 -5.15
C LYS A 30 -8.05 2.88 -5.37
N PHE A 31 -8.11 1.79 -4.61
CA PHE A 31 -7.23 0.65 -4.86
C PHE A 31 -7.87 -0.35 -5.82
N THR A 32 -7.14 -0.71 -6.88
CA THR A 32 -7.51 -1.72 -7.87
C THR A 32 -6.45 -2.80 -7.96
N HIS A 33 -6.79 -3.92 -8.55
CA HIS A 33 -5.94 -5.10 -8.62
C HIS A 33 -5.90 -5.64 -10.03
N ASN A 34 -4.72 -6.10 -10.44
CA ASN A 34 -4.56 -6.75 -11.72
C ASN A 34 -3.51 -7.87 -11.63
N TRP A 35 -3.52 -8.75 -12.62
CA TRP A 35 -2.47 -9.74 -12.89
C TRP A 35 -1.88 -9.43 -14.26
N ASN A 36 -0.70 -8.80 -14.29
CA ASN A 36 -0.05 -8.36 -15.53
C ASN A 36 -0.98 -7.57 -16.47
N GLY A 37 -1.73 -6.60 -15.89
CA GLY A 37 -2.65 -5.74 -16.63
C GLY A 37 -4.07 -6.29 -16.81
N VAL A 38 -4.32 -7.56 -16.50
CA VAL A 38 -5.68 -8.12 -16.51
C VAL A 38 -6.34 -7.84 -15.16
N PRO A 39 -7.47 -7.13 -15.11
CA PRO A 39 -8.18 -6.84 -13.86
C PRO A 39 -8.48 -8.10 -13.05
N VAL A 40 -8.32 -8.00 -11.73
CA VAL A 40 -8.64 -9.06 -10.76
C VAL A 40 -9.69 -8.55 -9.79
N THR A 41 -10.77 -9.30 -9.66
CA THR A 41 -11.89 -9.06 -8.74
C THR A 41 -12.19 -10.30 -7.93
N ASN A 42 -13.12 -10.22 -6.98
CA ASN A 42 -13.58 -11.38 -6.22
C ASN A 42 -14.24 -12.47 -7.10
N GLN A 43 -14.69 -12.13 -8.31
CA GLN A 43 -15.26 -13.11 -9.26
C GLN A 43 -14.20 -14.04 -9.85
N ASP A 44 -12.93 -13.66 -9.76
CA ASP A 44 -11.80 -14.45 -10.26
C ASP A 44 -11.27 -15.43 -9.20
N PHE A 45 -11.82 -15.39 -7.98
CA PHE A 45 -11.39 -16.24 -6.87
C PHE A 45 -11.85 -17.68 -7.03
N ASN A 46 -11.13 -18.58 -6.38
CA ASN A 46 -11.40 -20.03 -6.35
C ASN A 46 -11.35 -20.71 -7.72
N THR A 47 -10.66 -20.11 -8.68
CA THR A 47 -10.45 -20.65 -10.04
C THR A 47 -8.97 -20.59 -10.41
N PHE A 48 -8.43 -21.65 -11.01
CA PHE A 48 -7.08 -21.63 -11.59
C PHE A 48 -7.08 -20.78 -12.85
N LYS A 49 -6.64 -19.53 -12.72
CA LYS A 49 -6.73 -18.51 -13.78
C LYS A 49 -5.40 -17.83 -14.08
N PHE A 50 -4.49 -17.80 -13.12
CA PHE A 50 -3.27 -17.01 -13.21
C PHE A 50 -2.05 -17.92 -13.22
N THR A 51 -0.97 -17.45 -13.85
CA THR A 51 0.30 -18.18 -13.90
C THR A 51 1.40 -17.30 -13.32
N THR A 52 2.18 -17.82 -12.37
CA THR A 52 3.34 -17.13 -11.77
C THR A 52 4.50 -17.04 -12.75
N ALA A 53 5.51 -16.22 -12.42
CA ALA A 53 6.73 -16.13 -13.21
C ALA A 53 7.52 -17.46 -13.25
N ASN A 54 7.38 -18.32 -12.23
CA ASN A 54 8.01 -19.63 -12.19
C ASN A 54 7.20 -20.71 -12.93
N GLY A 55 5.99 -20.37 -13.42
CA GLY A 55 5.17 -21.23 -14.27
C GLY A 55 4.04 -21.99 -13.54
N GLU A 56 3.87 -21.82 -12.23
CA GLU A 56 2.77 -22.44 -11.51
C GLU A 56 1.44 -21.79 -11.88
N ASN A 57 0.44 -22.60 -12.15
CA ASN A 57 -0.92 -22.14 -12.31
C ASN A 57 -1.58 -22.01 -10.95
N ILE A 58 -2.12 -20.83 -10.62
CA ILE A 58 -2.67 -20.54 -9.30
C ILE A 58 -4.14 -20.15 -9.32
N SER A 59 -4.80 -20.40 -8.18
CA SER A 59 -6.13 -19.94 -7.80
C SER A 59 -6.00 -19.07 -6.56
N ILE A 60 -6.60 -17.90 -6.56
CA ILE A 60 -6.66 -16.99 -5.40
C ILE A 60 -7.89 -17.40 -4.56
N GLU A 61 -7.71 -17.61 -3.26
CA GLU A 61 -8.81 -17.91 -2.32
C GLU A 61 -9.04 -16.77 -1.35
N ARG A 62 -7.97 -16.04 -0.99
CA ARG A 62 -8.00 -14.84 -0.16
C ARG A 62 -6.86 -13.91 -0.54
N LEU A 63 -7.16 -12.63 -0.67
CA LEU A 63 -6.16 -11.58 -0.76
C LEU A 63 -6.66 -10.37 0.03
N ARG A 64 -5.96 -10.07 1.11
CA ARG A 64 -6.20 -8.86 1.90
C ARG A 64 -4.87 -8.33 2.43
N TYR A 65 -4.75 -7.00 2.50
CA TYR A 65 -3.51 -6.36 2.88
C TYR A 65 -3.76 -5.02 3.57
N LEU A 66 -2.76 -4.57 4.30
CA LEU A 66 -2.79 -3.39 5.12
C LEU A 66 -2.02 -2.25 4.46
N ILE A 67 -2.65 -1.10 4.40
CA ILE A 67 -2.05 0.18 4.00
C ILE A 67 -2.10 1.11 5.20
N SER A 68 -1.03 1.83 5.47
CA SER A 68 -0.98 2.85 6.51
C SER A 68 -0.26 4.11 6.03
N ASN A 69 -0.34 5.17 6.82
CA ASN A 69 0.42 6.41 6.62
C ASN A 69 0.32 6.98 5.19
N ILE A 70 -0.92 7.04 4.66
CA ILE A 70 -1.13 7.71 3.38
C ILE A 70 -0.80 9.19 3.56
N SER A 71 0.17 9.67 2.81
CA SER A 71 0.62 11.05 2.83
C SER A 71 0.49 11.69 1.46
N LEU A 72 -0.07 12.89 1.46
CA LEU A 72 -0.11 13.81 0.34
C LEU A 72 0.55 15.12 0.78
N ALA A 73 1.68 15.47 0.17
CA ALA A 73 2.54 16.56 0.60
C ALA A 73 3.17 16.31 2.00
N GLU A 74 2.92 17.20 2.96
CA GLU A 74 3.45 17.12 4.33
C GLU A 74 2.41 16.61 5.33
N GLU A 75 1.16 16.41 4.89
CA GLU A 75 0.09 15.89 5.75
C GLU A 75 0.01 14.37 5.66
N SER A 76 0.25 13.71 6.77
CA SER A 76 0.05 12.26 6.91
C SER A 76 -1.17 11.99 7.79
N ALA A 77 -2.10 11.20 7.28
CA ALA A 77 -3.12 10.60 8.13
C ALA A 77 -2.53 9.36 8.79
N ASN A 78 -2.36 9.38 10.11
CA ASN A 78 -1.96 8.20 10.91
C ASN A 78 -3.07 7.15 10.96
N ASN A 79 -3.63 6.83 9.81
CA ASN A 79 -4.71 5.87 9.64
C ASN A 79 -4.17 4.62 8.95
N HIS A 80 -4.75 3.49 9.30
CA HIS A 80 -4.52 2.25 8.58
C HIS A 80 -5.83 1.80 7.90
N PHE A 81 -5.70 1.11 6.78
CA PHE A 81 -6.82 0.60 5.99
C PHE A 81 -6.56 -0.85 5.60
N LEU A 82 -7.47 -1.72 6.00
CA LEU A 82 -7.47 -3.11 5.54
C LEU A 82 -8.23 -3.21 4.23
N ILE A 83 -7.52 -3.54 3.16
CA ILE A 83 -8.08 -3.80 1.85
C ILE A 83 -8.34 -5.30 1.71
N ASP A 84 -9.58 -5.68 1.41
CA ASP A 84 -10.01 -7.06 1.24
C ASP A 84 -10.58 -7.25 -0.17
N VAL A 85 -9.77 -7.82 -1.06
CA VAL A 85 -10.11 -8.02 -2.48
C VAL A 85 -11.25 -9.02 -2.65
N GLY A 86 -11.41 -9.94 -1.70
CA GLY A 86 -12.49 -10.92 -1.69
C GLY A 86 -13.86 -10.33 -1.37
N LYS A 87 -13.92 -9.14 -0.77
CA LYS A 87 -15.16 -8.43 -0.55
C LYS A 87 -15.51 -7.62 -1.78
N ASN A 88 -16.78 -7.66 -2.17
CA ASN A 88 -17.30 -6.83 -3.26
C ASN A 88 -17.55 -5.39 -2.76
N ALA A 89 -16.53 -4.78 -2.15
CA ALA A 89 -16.55 -3.41 -1.68
C ALA A 89 -15.62 -2.57 -2.54
N GLU A 90 -16.07 -1.39 -2.89
CA GLU A 90 -15.18 -0.40 -3.49
C GLU A 90 -14.14 0.01 -2.45
N ASN A 91 -12.85 -0.20 -2.76
CA ASN A 91 -11.75 0.19 -1.91
C ASN A 91 -11.47 1.69 -2.11
N LEU A 92 -12.42 2.52 -1.67
CA LEU A 92 -12.41 3.98 -1.82
C LEU A 92 -12.10 4.65 -0.48
N PHE A 93 -11.10 5.50 -0.49
CA PHE A 93 -10.64 6.23 0.70
C PHE A 93 -10.70 7.74 0.44
N PRO A 94 -11.73 8.44 0.93
CA PRO A 94 -11.83 9.89 0.78
C PRO A 94 -10.80 10.59 1.68
N ILE A 95 -10.05 11.53 1.09
CA ILE A 95 -9.12 12.41 1.79
C ILE A 95 -9.64 13.84 1.61
N LYS A 96 -9.72 14.58 2.72
CA LYS A 96 -10.25 15.95 2.77
C LYS A 96 -9.15 16.92 3.17
N ASP A 97 -9.41 18.19 2.89
CA ASP A 97 -8.58 19.30 3.33
C ASP A 97 -7.13 19.24 2.81
N VAL A 98 -6.96 18.73 1.59
CA VAL A 98 -5.66 18.71 0.90
C VAL A 98 -5.46 20.02 0.14
N LEU A 99 -4.26 20.58 0.18
CA LEU A 99 -3.93 21.78 -0.60
C LEU A 99 -3.85 21.46 -2.10
N SER A 100 -4.42 22.32 -2.94
CA SER A 100 -4.46 22.16 -4.39
C SER A 100 -3.12 22.48 -5.03
N ASN A 101 -2.16 21.58 -4.95
CA ASN A 101 -0.87 21.71 -5.60
C ASN A 101 -0.35 20.34 -6.07
N ASN A 102 0.87 20.33 -6.64
CA ASN A 102 1.54 19.07 -6.99
C ASN A 102 2.03 18.38 -5.73
N ASN A 103 1.30 17.38 -5.29
CA ASN A 103 1.58 16.68 -4.06
C ASN A 103 2.27 15.33 -4.33
N LYS A 104 3.27 15.05 -3.53
CA LYS A 104 3.90 13.74 -3.51
C LYS A 104 2.99 12.76 -2.77
N LEU A 105 2.53 11.72 -3.47
CA LEU A 105 1.71 10.66 -2.89
C LEU A 105 2.60 9.51 -2.43
N THR A 106 2.53 9.21 -1.15
CA THR A 106 3.20 8.05 -0.56
C THR A 106 2.25 7.31 0.39
N PHE A 107 2.54 6.04 0.66
CA PHE A 107 1.91 5.29 1.73
C PHE A 107 2.86 4.19 2.23
N THR A 108 2.58 3.62 3.39
CA THR A 108 3.26 2.45 3.91
C THR A 108 2.44 1.19 3.61
N PHE A 109 3.06 0.17 3.02
CA PHE A 109 2.52 -1.18 2.98
C PHE A 109 2.84 -1.87 4.31
N GLY A 110 1.80 -2.30 5.04
CA GLY A 110 1.90 -2.80 6.40
C GLY A 110 1.85 -1.69 7.46
N LEU A 111 2.47 -1.92 8.58
CA LEU A 111 2.67 -1.00 9.70
C LEU A 111 4.18 -0.90 9.98
N THR A 112 4.67 0.29 10.30
CA THR A 112 6.05 0.46 10.77
C THR A 112 6.25 -0.30 12.09
N ASP A 113 7.50 -0.60 12.45
CA ASP A 113 7.81 -1.29 13.71
C ASP A 113 7.21 -0.60 14.95
N SER A 114 7.19 0.72 14.96
CA SER A 114 6.64 1.52 16.06
C SER A 114 5.11 1.47 16.15
N GLU A 115 4.44 1.16 15.06
CA GLU A 115 2.97 1.06 14.96
C GLU A 115 2.47 -0.38 15.09
N ASN A 116 3.32 -1.36 14.78
CA ASN A 116 2.95 -2.77 14.74
C ASN A 116 2.93 -3.40 16.16
N ILE A 117 2.11 -2.82 17.02
CA ILE A 117 1.97 -3.20 18.43
C ILE A 117 0.82 -4.20 18.58
N ASP A 118 1.11 -5.36 19.16
CA ASP A 118 0.14 -6.43 19.36
C ASP A 118 -1.11 -5.97 20.11
N GLY A 119 -2.29 -6.33 19.60
CA GLY A 119 -3.58 -6.03 20.20
C GLY A 119 -4.05 -4.58 20.08
N SER A 120 -3.28 -3.65 19.49
CA SER A 120 -3.58 -2.22 19.48
C SER A 120 -4.76 -1.81 18.59
N TYR A 121 -5.07 -2.58 17.57
CA TYR A 121 -6.09 -2.23 16.56
C TYR A 121 -7.30 -3.17 16.64
N GLN A 122 -8.40 -2.67 17.24
CA GLN A 122 -9.61 -3.48 17.48
C GLN A 122 -10.26 -3.99 16.20
N ASP A 123 -10.23 -3.21 15.13
CA ASP A 123 -10.75 -3.58 13.81
C ASP A 123 -9.96 -4.75 13.21
N LEU A 124 -8.63 -4.73 13.28
CA LEU A 124 -7.75 -5.80 12.81
C LEU A 124 -7.88 -7.06 13.70
N ASN A 125 -8.03 -6.88 15.01
CA ASN A 125 -8.28 -7.97 15.94
C ASN A 125 -9.58 -8.73 15.60
N SER A 126 -10.64 -7.98 15.25
CA SER A 126 -11.96 -8.54 14.97
C SER A 126 -12.02 -9.40 13.70
N VAL A 127 -11.05 -9.26 12.80
CA VAL A 127 -10.99 -9.98 11.52
C VAL A 127 -9.85 -11.00 11.44
N ASN A 128 -9.24 -11.33 12.58
CA ASN A 128 -8.13 -12.29 12.68
C ASN A 128 -6.92 -11.89 11.80
N PHE A 129 -6.49 -10.63 11.92
CA PHE A 129 -5.33 -10.12 11.22
C PHE A 129 -4.05 -10.12 12.08
N ASN A 130 -4.15 -10.61 13.32
CA ASN A 130 -3.05 -10.74 14.27
C ASN A 130 -2.03 -11.78 13.85
N VAL A 131 -0.76 -11.52 14.14
CA VAL A 131 0.33 -12.48 14.07
C VAL A 131 0.37 -13.28 15.40
N PRO A 132 0.61 -14.59 15.38
CA PRO A 132 0.74 -15.39 16.61
C PRO A 132 1.83 -14.85 17.55
N GLY A 133 1.55 -14.85 18.86
CA GLY A 133 2.49 -14.35 19.86
C GLY A 133 3.84 -15.05 19.89
N MET A 134 3.92 -16.34 19.48
CA MET A 134 5.17 -17.06 19.31
C MET A 134 6.09 -16.50 18.21
N LEU A 135 5.52 -15.67 17.31
CA LEU A 135 6.24 -14.92 16.27
C LEU A 135 6.35 -13.42 16.63
N GLY A 136 6.14 -13.07 17.89
CA GLY A 136 6.26 -11.72 18.41
C GLY A 136 5.01 -10.86 18.35
N GLY A 137 3.87 -11.41 17.93
CA GLY A 137 2.60 -10.67 17.85
C GLY A 137 2.61 -9.57 16.79
N GLY A 138 1.72 -8.60 16.96
CA GLY A 138 1.43 -7.57 15.97
C GLY A 138 0.46 -8.03 14.89
N TYR A 139 0.63 -7.51 13.67
CA TYR A 139 -0.34 -7.73 12.60
C TYR A 139 0.34 -8.20 11.31
N HIS A 140 -0.42 -8.93 10.52
CA HIS A 140 -0.03 -9.21 9.13
C HIS A 140 0.05 -7.91 8.33
N TYR A 141 0.90 -7.88 7.32
CA TYR A 141 0.88 -6.85 6.29
C TYR A 141 0.05 -7.31 5.10
N MET A 142 0.09 -8.62 4.82
CA MET A 142 -0.78 -9.27 3.83
C MET A 142 -1.10 -10.70 4.22
N GLN A 143 -2.31 -11.14 3.88
CA GLN A 143 -2.72 -12.54 3.86
C GLN A 143 -3.15 -12.86 2.44
N PHE A 144 -2.35 -13.63 1.75
CA PHE A 144 -2.61 -14.11 0.40
C PHE A 144 -2.58 -15.63 0.40
N ASP A 145 -3.75 -16.21 0.29
CA ASP A 145 -3.94 -17.66 0.28
C ASP A 145 -4.51 -18.12 -1.03
N GLY A 146 -4.19 -19.34 -1.39
CA GLY A 146 -4.73 -19.95 -2.57
C GLY A 146 -4.21 -21.36 -2.81
N LYS A 147 -4.45 -21.84 -4.02
CA LYS A 147 -3.94 -23.10 -4.51
C LYS A 147 -3.04 -22.90 -5.72
N TYR A 148 -2.13 -23.81 -5.91
CA TYR A 148 -1.31 -23.87 -7.10
C TYR A 148 -1.23 -25.31 -7.64
N LYS A 149 -0.92 -25.45 -8.91
CA LYS A 149 -0.59 -26.76 -9.50
C LYS A 149 0.89 -27.03 -9.26
N ASP A 150 1.17 -28.09 -8.51
CA ASP A 150 2.54 -28.53 -8.22
C ASP A 150 3.22 -29.16 -9.45
N THR A 151 4.46 -29.60 -9.30
CA THR A 151 5.24 -30.25 -10.37
C THR A 151 4.60 -31.54 -10.92
N ASN A 152 3.67 -32.15 -10.18
CA ASN A 152 2.89 -33.32 -10.60
C ASN A 152 1.51 -32.94 -11.13
N ASN A 153 1.24 -31.64 -11.31
CA ASN A 153 -0.07 -31.09 -11.71
C ASN A 153 -1.19 -31.41 -10.70
N GLN A 154 -0.83 -31.59 -9.42
CA GLN A 154 -1.77 -31.79 -8.33
C GLN A 154 -2.05 -30.44 -7.64
N ASP A 155 -3.25 -30.34 -7.02
CA ASP A 155 -3.59 -29.16 -6.22
C ASP A 155 -2.80 -29.16 -4.92
N ALA A 156 -2.06 -28.10 -4.69
CA ALA A 156 -1.38 -27.81 -3.44
C ALA A 156 -1.77 -26.42 -2.93
N ASN A 157 -1.66 -26.19 -1.62
CA ASN A 157 -2.01 -24.91 -1.02
C ASN A 157 -0.77 -24.01 -0.91
N PHE A 158 -0.99 -22.69 -0.97
CA PHE A 158 0.00 -21.71 -0.55
C PHE A 158 -0.61 -20.69 0.43
N ASN A 159 0.22 -20.21 1.35
CA ASN A 159 -0.11 -19.15 2.29
C ASN A 159 1.02 -18.11 2.24
N TYR A 160 0.91 -17.18 1.31
CA TYR A 160 1.86 -16.08 1.15
C TYR A 160 1.50 -14.96 2.13
N HIS A 161 1.82 -15.18 3.42
CA HIS A 161 1.54 -14.23 4.49
C HIS A 161 2.76 -13.35 4.75
N VAL A 162 2.61 -12.05 4.56
CA VAL A 162 3.64 -11.06 4.84
C VAL A 162 3.45 -10.52 6.24
N ILE A 163 4.51 -10.58 7.04
CA ILE A 163 4.59 -10.06 8.40
C ILE A 163 5.94 -9.36 8.61
N ARG A 164 6.14 -8.71 9.74
CA ARG A 164 7.48 -8.31 10.18
C ARG A 164 8.36 -9.56 10.27
N ALA A 165 9.53 -9.54 9.65
CA ALA A 165 10.44 -10.68 9.70
C ALA A 165 10.88 -10.96 11.14
N VAL A 166 10.82 -12.22 11.55
CA VAL A 166 11.19 -12.66 12.89
C VAL A 166 12.21 -13.79 12.83
N ASP A 167 13.36 -13.61 13.47
CA ASP A 167 14.31 -14.67 13.71
C ASP A 167 13.93 -15.40 15.00
N THR A 168 13.50 -16.65 14.84
CA THR A 168 13.06 -17.55 15.91
C THR A 168 14.13 -18.54 16.34
N SER A 169 15.39 -18.35 15.96
CA SER A 169 16.52 -19.23 16.31
C SER A 169 16.76 -19.30 17.83
N ASP A 170 16.44 -18.23 18.55
CA ASP A 170 16.32 -18.18 20.01
C ASP A 170 14.89 -17.75 20.38
N PRO A 171 13.99 -18.70 20.71
CA PRO A 171 12.59 -18.38 21.05
C PRO A 171 12.44 -17.53 22.33
N THR A 172 13.48 -17.43 23.13
CA THR A 172 13.48 -16.58 24.36
C THR A 172 13.93 -15.16 24.10
N ASN A 173 14.49 -14.89 22.90
CA ASN A 173 15.03 -13.59 22.51
C ASN A 173 14.84 -13.39 21.00
N LEU A 174 13.57 -13.21 20.60
CA LEU A 174 13.21 -12.96 19.19
C LEU A 174 13.88 -11.69 18.67
N LYS A 175 14.39 -11.75 17.45
CA LYS A 175 14.94 -10.59 16.74
C LYS A 175 14.03 -10.27 15.56
N PHE A 176 13.84 -8.98 15.30
CA PHE A 176 12.93 -8.52 14.27
C PHE A 176 13.67 -7.69 13.23
N GLU A 177 13.20 -7.75 12.01
CA GLU A 177 13.55 -6.81 10.93
C GLU A 177 12.25 -6.25 10.34
N ASP A 178 12.17 -4.91 10.24
CA ASP A 178 11.02 -4.23 9.64
C ASP A 178 10.98 -4.56 8.14
N THR A 179 9.92 -5.23 7.73
CA THR A 179 9.63 -5.61 6.34
C THR A 179 8.47 -4.82 5.76
N SER A 180 7.93 -3.85 6.51
CA SER A 180 7.07 -2.82 5.93
C SER A 180 7.90 -1.95 4.96
N PHE A 181 7.26 -1.28 4.03
CA PHE A 181 7.96 -0.40 3.11
C PHE A 181 7.09 0.75 2.64
N THR A 182 7.74 1.89 2.41
CA THR A 182 7.08 3.03 1.79
C THR A 182 6.96 2.83 0.29
N VAL A 183 5.75 3.00 -0.23
CA VAL A 183 5.46 3.11 -1.65
C VAL A 183 5.46 4.58 -2.02
N ASP A 184 6.34 4.98 -2.92
CA ASP A 184 6.46 6.34 -3.44
C ASP A 184 5.88 6.37 -4.86
N LEU A 185 4.73 7.02 -5.01
CA LEU A 185 4.03 7.13 -6.29
C LEU A 185 4.36 8.42 -7.05
N GLY A 186 5.30 9.21 -6.51
CA GLY A 186 5.75 10.45 -7.13
C GLY A 186 4.81 11.63 -6.92
N ILE A 187 5.03 12.67 -7.73
CA ILE A 187 4.24 13.91 -7.67
C ILE A 187 3.00 13.74 -8.55
N ILE A 188 1.84 14.03 -7.98
CA ILE A 188 0.54 13.93 -8.66
C ILE A 188 -0.11 15.30 -8.71
N GLU A 189 -0.53 15.72 -9.89
CA GLU A 189 -1.36 16.91 -10.04
C GLU A 189 -2.78 16.60 -9.54
N ILE A 190 -3.20 17.32 -8.50
CA ILE A 190 -4.49 17.11 -7.84
C ILE A 190 -5.42 18.27 -8.13
N LYS A 191 -6.66 17.95 -8.47
CA LYS A 191 -7.78 18.88 -8.62
C LYS A 191 -8.90 18.49 -7.67
N ASN A 192 -9.82 19.41 -7.40
CA ASN A 192 -10.95 19.11 -6.54
C ASN A 192 -11.80 17.94 -7.09
N ASN A 193 -12.23 17.05 -6.21
CA ASN A 193 -12.99 15.84 -6.50
C ASN A 193 -12.25 14.79 -7.38
N THR A 194 -10.93 14.87 -7.49
CA THR A 194 -10.14 13.89 -8.23
C THR A 194 -10.19 12.51 -7.56
N THR A 195 -10.39 11.47 -8.37
CA THR A 195 -10.15 10.09 -7.96
C THR A 195 -8.81 9.62 -8.51
N ILE A 196 -7.92 9.20 -7.61
CA ILE A 196 -6.60 8.66 -7.93
C ILE A 196 -6.64 7.15 -7.76
N GLU A 197 -6.48 6.43 -8.85
CA GLU A 197 -6.34 4.98 -8.80
C GLU A 197 -4.92 4.57 -8.43
N ILE A 198 -4.80 3.66 -7.45
CA ILE A 198 -3.56 2.95 -7.11
C ILE A 198 -3.78 1.49 -7.48
N SER A 199 -3.02 1.01 -8.45
CA SER A 199 -3.17 -0.35 -8.96
C SER A 199 -2.07 -1.26 -8.41
N MET A 200 -2.46 -2.41 -7.82
CA MET A 200 -1.55 -3.48 -7.42
C MET A 200 -1.47 -4.52 -8.53
N ASN A 201 -0.27 -4.74 -9.10
CA ASN A 201 -0.01 -5.91 -9.93
C ASN A 201 0.33 -7.11 -9.04
N ILE A 202 -0.62 -8.00 -8.84
CA ILE A 202 -0.48 -9.17 -7.96
C ILE A 202 0.64 -10.11 -8.44
N ALA A 203 0.87 -10.21 -9.76
CA ALA A 203 1.91 -11.07 -10.32
C ALA A 203 3.33 -10.68 -9.86
N GLU A 204 3.57 -9.39 -9.56
CA GLU A 204 4.89 -8.91 -9.13
C GLU A 204 5.33 -9.50 -7.78
N TRP A 205 4.39 -9.89 -6.91
CA TRP A 205 4.72 -10.61 -5.67
C TRP A 205 5.52 -11.90 -5.92
N PHE A 206 5.36 -12.50 -7.10
CA PHE A 206 6.03 -13.75 -7.50
C PHE A 206 7.19 -13.53 -8.50
N THR A 207 7.52 -12.27 -8.83
CA THR A 207 8.37 -11.99 -10.00
C THR A 207 9.66 -11.23 -9.64
N ASN A 208 9.56 -10.04 -9.07
CA ASN A 208 10.69 -9.10 -8.96
C ASN A 208 10.93 -8.58 -7.52
N PRO A 209 12.19 -8.51 -7.09
CA PRO A 209 13.44 -8.93 -7.77
C PRO A 209 13.66 -10.44 -7.71
N ASN A 210 12.83 -11.18 -6.96
CA ASN A 210 13.00 -12.61 -6.74
C ASN A 210 11.87 -13.39 -7.41
N THR A 211 12.20 -14.27 -8.35
CA THR A 211 11.23 -15.25 -8.84
C THR A 211 10.89 -16.20 -7.70
N TRP A 212 9.59 -16.32 -7.41
CA TRP A 212 9.08 -17.11 -6.30
C TRP A 212 8.67 -18.49 -6.77
N ASP A 213 9.27 -19.53 -6.19
CA ASP A 213 8.95 -20.92 -6.48
C ASP A 213 7.99 -21.47 -5.41
N LEU A 214 6.72 -21.66 -5.78
CA LEU A 214 5.70 -22.21 -4.88
C LEU A 214 5.94 -23.68 -4.53
N ASN A 215 6.72 -24.45 -5.31
CA ASN A 215 7.07 -25.82 -4.96
C ASN A 215 8.09 -25.89 -3.82
N VAL A 216 8.77 -24.76 -3.52
CA VAL A 216 9.75 -24.64 -2.44
C VAL A 216 9.21 -23.80 -1.28
N LEU A 217 8.57 -22.67 -1.60
CA LEU A 217 8.09 -21.67 -0.65
C LEU A 217 6.57 -21.52 -0.77
N ASN A 218 5.81 -22.44 -0.18
CA ASN A 218 4.34 -22.47 -0.29
C ASN A 218 3.61 -22.15 1.01
N THR A 219 3.96 -22.83 2.10
CA THR A 219 3.28 -22.68 3.40
C THR A 219 4.30 -22.51 4.53
N VAL A 220 3.81 -22.16 5.74
CA VAL A 220 4.69 -21.96 6.92
C VAL A 220 5.75 -20.87 6.68
N LEU A 221 5.37 -19.84 5.95
CA LEU A 221 6.30 -18.77 5.55
C LEU A 221 6.49 -17.70 6.63
N MET A 222 5.56 -17.53 7.57
CA MET A 222 5.69 -16.52 8.64
C MET A 222 6.95 -16.70 9.52
N PRO A 223 7.35 -17.91 9.95
CA PRO A 223 8.59 -18.09 10.70
C PRO A 223 9.86 -18.14 9.82
N ASN A 224 9.72 -18.03 8.50
CA ASN A 224 10.85 -18.04 7.58
C ASN A 224 11.38 -16.61 7.38
N PHE A 225 12.39 -16.24 8.15
CA PHE A 225 12.97 -14.91 8.16
C PHE A 225 13.40 -14.42 6.76
N GLU A 226 14.09 -15.25 5.99
CA GLU A 226 14.57 -14.87 4.65
C GLU A 226 13.40 -14.78 3.63
N ALA A 227 12.38 -15.63 3.76
CA ALA A 227 11.20 -15.53 2.92
C ALA A 227 10.46 -14.19 3.15
N GLN A 228 10.35 -13.73 4.40
CA GLN A 228 9.72 -12.44 4.71
C GLN A 228 10.48 -11.26 4.09
N LYS A 229 11.81 -11.31 4.08
CA LYS A 229 12.65 -10.30 3.42
C LYS A 229 12.50 -10.32 1.90
N GLN A 230 12.43 -11.51 1.30
CA GLN A 230 12.16 -11.64 -0.14
C GLN A 230 10.77 -11.10 -0.52
N MET A 231 9.74 -11.39 0.29
CA MET A 231 8.40 -10.83 0.13
C MET A 231 8.42 -9.31 0.17
N SER A 232 9.08 -8.72 1.16
CA SER A 232 9.23 -7.26 1.26
C SER A 232 9.93 -6.68 0.03
N ALA A 233 10.99 -7.32 -0.45
CA ALA A 233 11.70 -6.89 -1.65
C ALA A 233 10.80 -6.92 -2.89
N ASN A 234 10.04 -8.01 -3.10
CA ASN A 234 9.11 -8.14 -4.22
C ASN A 234 7.96 -7.12 -4.12
N GLY A 235 7.49 -6.83 -2.90
CA GLY A 235 6.42 -5.89 -2.66
C GLY A 235 6.69 -4.46 -3.16
N LYS A 236 7.94 -4.05 -3.24
CA LYS A 236 8.33 -2.67 -3.62
C LYS A 236 8.01 -2.31 -5.06
N THR A 237 7.70 -3.27 -5.92
CA THR A 237 7.42 -3.06 -7.35
C THR A 237 5.95 -3.25 -7.73
N VAL A 238 5.11 -3.66 -6.77
CA VAL A 238 3.73 -4.09 -7.09
C VAL A 238 2.75 -2.94 -7.30
N PHE A 239 3.00 -1.76 -6.71
CA PHE A 239 2.05 -0.64 -6.77
C PHE A 239 2.43 0.40 -7.81
N ARG A 240 1.44 0.93 -8.51
CA ARG A 240 1.58 2.01 -9.50
C ARG A 240 0.35 2.92 -9.47
N VAL A 241 0.54 4.17 -9.90
CA VAL A 241 -0.58 5.05 -10.22
C VAL A 241 -1.27 4.51 -11.47
N GLY A 242 -2.58 4.35 -11.38
CA GLY A 242 -3.46 4.02 -12.50
C GLY A 242 -4.07 5.28 -13.11
N GLU A 243 -5.39 5.28 -13.29
CA GLU A 243 -6.12 6.43 -13.83
C GLU A 243 -6.28 7.53 -12.79
N ILE A 244 -6.25 8.79 -13.25
CA ILE A 244 -6.56 9.97 -12.46
C ILE A 244 -7.77 10.64 -13.11
N ASN A 245 -8.91 10.55 -12.43
CA ASN A 245 -10.19 11.02 -12.95
C ASN A 245 -10.68 12.24 -12.13
N PRO A 246 -11.03 13.36 -12.79
CA PRO A 246 -11.57 14.55 -12.13
C PRO A 246 -13.00 14.32 -11.61
#